data_f784bb6719f7f9191d422a59cc010d13
#
_entry.id   f784bb6719f7f9191d422a59cc010d13
#
_cell.length_a   1.000
_cell.length_b   1.000
_cell.length_c   1.000
_cell.angle_alpha   90.00
_cell.angle_beta   90.00
_cell.angle_gamma   90.00
#
_symmetry.space_group_name_H-M   'P 1'
#
loop_
_entity.id
_entity.type
_entity.pdbx_description
1 polymer ?
#
loop_
_entity_poly.entity_id
_entity_poly.type
_entity_poly.pdbx_seq_one_letter_code
_entity_poly.pdbx_strand_id
1 'polypeptide(L)'
;MVVDIAELVGERLMIGLPGPTLGQDSVALFRDTHAAGLILYRRNFESPAQLLRLISELEEALGRRLLVATDHEGGRVIMLGRGVTIFPDNLAVGTAGEETFAYRQGLCEGRELRRLGIDLNLGPVLDVLTERYSPNIGIRSYGKDAMRVARYGTARIRGMAKGGLAACAKHFPGKGHSPLDAHLRLPRIDSTWDEMRAVHLVPFLEAIAAGVACVMTSHPVYPNLDPSGVPATFSRRIVTDYLRREVGFRGVVVSDDLEMGAITETCPIAEATVRAAAAGHDLLLICHTEGAQRAAARALTDAYRSGTLPRDGLVTAAERVRQLRQARSRRFEDDPSRPEQDGAALAMAMATRAVTLLAPGPAGFARRLNGNVAVVFPRFSDLAARITIEPELIDEKGYLAQAFATVGIVPDTTLVGIEPLPAEIEAAADAAATADAAILFLYDANLYASNRALLDALQARARALAVVLLRDPYDIALLKPGVLGITAYGFRRCQLDAVIARLGNC
;
A
#
# COMPACT_ATOMS: atom_id res chain seq x y z
N MET A 1 -2.19 42.21 -1.56
CA MET A 1 -0.86 41.67 -1.96
C MET A 1 -1.09 40.74 -3.13
N VAL A 2 -0.34 40.92 -4.22
CA VAL A 2 -0.38 39.96 -5.34
C VAL A 2 0.39 38.73 -4.85
N VAL A 3 -0.28 37.63 -4.64
CA VAL A 3 0.36 36.36 -4.26
C VAL A 3 1.24 35.90 -5.42
N ASP A 4 2.50 35.57 -5.16
CA ASP A 4 3.43 35.07 -6.20
C ASP A 4 2.92 33.77 -6.80
N ILE A 5 3.01 33.63 -8.11
CA ILE A 5 2.65 32.42 -8.82
C ILE A 5 3.50 31.24 -8.33
N ALA A 6 4.78 31.43 -8.04
CA ALA A 6 5.66 30.38 -7.56
C ALA A 6 5.22 29.84 -6.19
N GLU A 7 4.77 30.70 -5.29
CA GLU A 7 4.21 30.28 -3.99
C GLU A 7 2.93 29.47 -4.15
N LEU A 8 2.01 29.93 -5.03
CA LEU A 8 0.78 29.18 -5.31
C LEU A 8 1.06 27.82 -5.98
N VAL A 9 2.04 27.77 -6.86
CA VAL A 9 2.51 26.51 -7.47
C VAL A 9 3.07 25.59 -6.40
N GLY A 10 3.90 26.10 -5.50
CA GLY A 10 4.47 25.34 -4.41
C GLY A 10 3.41 24.72 -3.48
N GLU A 11 2.31 25.40 -3.22
CA GLU A 11 1.17 24.83 -2.46
C GLU A 11 0.60 23.55 -3.10
N ARG A 12 0.82 23.34 -4.38
CA ARG A 12 0.34 22.19 -5.15
C ARG A 12 1.37 21.07 -5.32
N LEU A 13 2.57 21.22 -4.76
CA LEU A 13 3.64 20.25 -4.88
C LEU A 13 3.84 19.48 -3.57
N MET A 14 3.86 18.15 -3.69
CA MET A 14 4.30 17.24 -2.64
C MET A 14 5.55 16.51 -3.11
N ILE A 15 6.66 16.73 -2.40
CA ILE A 15 7.98 16.23 -2.79
C ILE A 15 8.60 15.38 -1.67
N GLY A 16 9.51 14.49 -2.03
CA GLY A 16 10.20 13.61 -1.09
C GLY A 16 11.62 14.06 -0.76
N LEU A 17 12.17 13.47 0.30
CA LEU A 17 13.55 13.64 0.74
C LEU A 17 14.41 12.43 0.34
N PRO A 18 15.73 12.60 0.14
CA PRO A 18 16.62 11.52 -0.27
C PRO A 18 16.91 10.50 0.85
N GLY A 19 16.83 10.90 2.11
CA GLY A 19 17.23 10.06 3.25
C GLY A 19 16.61 10.49 4.59
N PRO A 20 17.08 9.92 5.69
CA PRO A 20 16.53 10.12 7.03
C PRO A 20 17.03 11.36 7.75
N THR A 21 18.01 12.07 7.16
CA THR A 21 18.63 13.27 7.75
C THR A 21 18.40 14.47 6.85
N LEU A 22 18.26 15.65 7.46
CA LEU A 22 18.08 16.90 6.74
C LEU A 22 19.43 17.45 6.26
N GLY A 23 19.62 17.56 4.94
CA GLY A 23 20.75 18.23 4.33
C GLY A 23 20.41 19.66 3.90
N GLN A 24 21.44 20.51 3.70
CA GLN A 24 21.26 21.87 3.19
C GLN A 24 20.59 21.88 1.81
N ASP A 25 20.93 20.95 0.93
CA ASP A 25 20.35 20.82 -0.40
C ASP A 25 18.83 20.54 -0.32
N SER A 26 18.40 19.72 0.65
CA SER A 26 16.98 19.46 0.89
C SER A 26 16.23 20.70 1.33
N VAL A 27 16.81 21.52 2.20
CA VAL A 27 16.22 22.82 2.61
C VAL A 27 16.15 23.78 1.42
N ALA A 28 17.23 23.88 0.62
CA ALA A 28 17.26 24.68 -0.59
C ALA A 28 16.19 24.23 -1.61
N LEU A 29 16.04 22.93 -1.81
CA LEU A 29 15.01 22.37 -2.69
C LEU A 29 13.60 22.82 -2.28
N PHE A 30 13.24 22.70 -1.00
CA PHE A 30 11.93 23.13 -0.51
C PHE A 30 11.71 24.66 -0.59
N ARG A 31 12.77 25.45 -0.43
CA ARG A 31 12.73 26.90 -0.63
C ARG A 31 12.52 27.26 -2.09
N ASP A 32 13.29 26.67 -2.99
CA ASP A 32 13.25 26.99 -4.42
C ASP A 32 11.97 26.54 -5.10
N THR A 33 11.40 25.41 -4.66
CA THR A 33 10.13 24.87 -5.18
C THR A 33 8.90 25.42 -4.47
N HIS A 34 9.06 26.06 -3.31
CA HIS A 34 7.99 26.46 -2.40
C HIS A 34 7.07 25.29 -1.98
N ALA A 35 7.48 24.03 -2.17
CA ALA A 35 6.65 22.85 -1.95
C ALA A 35 6.04 22.83 -0.54
N ALA A 36 4.71 22.70 -0.48
CA ALA A 36 3.95 22.69 0.76
C ALA A 36 3.73 21.27 1.32
N GLY A 37 3.95 20.23 0.52
CA GLY A 37 3.83 18.82 0.89
C GLY A 37 5.18 18.12 1.02
N LEU A 38 5.31 17.30 2.06
CA LEU A 38 6.39 16.34 2.25
C LEU A 38 5.82 14.94 2.22
N ILE A 39 6.28 14.09 1.28
CA ILE A 39 5.97 12.68 1.29
C ILE A 39 7.13 11.87 1.87
N LEU A 40 6.79 10.95 2.78
CA LEU A 40 7.73 10.10 3.50
C LEU A 40 7.68 8.67 2.96
N TYR A 41 8.86 8.13 2.72
CA TYR A 41 9.11 6.74 2.36
C TYR A 41 9.95 6.03 3.41
N ARG A 42 10.09 4.72 3.31
CA ARG A 42 10.94 3.93 4.22
C ARG A 42 12.38 4.47 4.34
N ARG A 43 12.94 5.07 3.27
CA ARG A 43 14.27 5.67 3.28
C ARG A 43 14.40 6.88 4.23
N ASN A 44 13.27 7.45 4.63
CA ASN A 44 13.23 8.61 5.53
C ASN A 44 13.01 8.22 7.00
N PHE A 45 12.87 6.92 7.29
CA PHE A 45 12.48 6.43 8.60
C PHE A 45 13.49 5.45 9.19
N GLU A 46 14.02 5.78 10.36
CA GLU A 46 14.88 4.91 11.19
C GLU A 46 14.21 4.64 12.55
N SER A 47 13.60 5.67 13.13
CA SER A 47 12.88 5.58 14.40
C SER A 47 11.84 6.70 14.53
N PRO A 48 10.82 6.54 15.41
CA PRO A 48 9.86 7.61 15.70
C PRO A 48 10.51 8.95 16.07
N ALA A 49 11.51 8.93 16.94
CA ALA A 49 12.19 10.14 17.39
C ALA A 49 13.01 10.81 16.27
N GLN A 50 13.67 10.02 15.41
CA GLN A 50 14.38 10.55 14.24
C GLN A 50 13.41 11.21 13.26
N LEU A 51 12.26 10.57 12.96
CA LEU A 51 11.28 11.10 12.03
C LEU A 51 10.70 12.43 12.51
N LEU A 52 10.32 12.52 13.80
CA LEU A 52 9.84 13.78 14.39
C LEU A 52 10.88 14.90 14.30
N ARG A 53 12.16 14.60 14.53
CA ARG A 53 13.25 15.58 14.35
C ARG A 53 13.37 16.02 12.89
N LEU A 54 13.38 15.08 11.94
CA LEU A 54 13.48 15.39 10.51
C LEU A 54 12.37 16.36 10.06
N ILE A 55 11.13 16.10 10.48
CA ILE A 55 9.98 16.97 10.15
C ILE A 55 10.13 18.33 10.81
N SER A 56 10.44 18.38 12.12
CA SER A 56 10.53 19.65 12.85
C SER A 56 11.70 20.52 12.39
N GLU A 57 12.86 19.95 12.13
CA GLU A 57 14.02 20.66 11.61
C GLU A 57 13.74 21.27 10.21
N LEU A 58 13.04 20.54 9.34
CA LEU A 58 12.66 21.05 8.04
C LEU A 58 11.63 22.18 8.17
N GLU A 59 10.56 22.01 8.97
CA GLU A 59 9.56 23.06 9.20
C GLU A 59 10.15 24.31 9.82
N GLU A 60 11.09 24.16 10.78
CA GLU A 60 11.83 25.27 11.40
C GLU A 60 12.71 25.99 10.38
N ALA A 61 13.49 25.27 9.58
CA ALA A 61 14.32 25.85 8.54
C ALA A 61 13.53 26.62 7.47
N LEU A 62 12.28 26.21 7.23
CA LEU A 62 11.37 26.84 6.27
C LEU A 62 10.51 27.95 6.88
N GLY A 63 10.42 28.04 8.22
CA GLY A 63 9.53 28.96 8.94
C GLY A 63 8.05 28.70 8.71
N ARG A 64 7.65 27.50 8.26
CA ARG A 64 6.25 27.12 7.97
C ARG A 64 6.00 25.63 8.12
N ARG A 65 4.74 25.29 8.43
CA ARG A 65 4.26 23.92 8.48
C ARG A 65 4.11 23.33 7.07
N LEU A 66 4.40 22.02 6.96
CA LEU A 66 4.18 21.22 5.77
C LEU A 66 2.93 20.33 5.92
N LEU A 67 2.37 19.88 4.81
CA LEU A 67 1.44 18.77 4.74
C LEU A 67 2.26 17.48 4.62
N VAL A 68 2.38 16.72 5.70
CA VAL A 68 3.21 15.50 5.73
C VAL A 68 2.35 14.29 5.39
N ALA A 69 2.77 13.52 4.39
CA ALA A 69 2.06 12.33 3.92
C ALA A 69 2.95 11.09 3.89
N THR A 70 2.33 9.92 3.90
CA THR A 70 2.98 8.63 3.69
C THR A 70 2.01 7.60 3.11
N ASP A 71 2.54 6.56 2.44
CA ASP A 71 1.79 5.35 2.11
C ASP A 71 1.84 4.37 3.27
N HIS A 72 0.76 4.25 4.01
CA HIS A 72 0.65 3.27 5.09
C HIS A 72 -0.68 2.51 4.94
N GLU A 73 -0.70 1.59 3.96
CA GLU A 73 -1.92 0.86 3.59
C GLU A 73 -2.24 -0.28 4.56
N GLY A 74 -1.26 -0.70 5.34
CA GLY A 74 -1.25 -1.97 6.05
C GLY A 74 -0.70 -3.09 5.16
N GLY A 75 -0.47 -4.27 5.74
CA GLY A 75 0.05 -5.42 5.02
C GLY A 75 1.29 -5.11 4.19
N ARG A 76 1.24 -5.46 2.92
CA ARG A 76 2.37 -5.37 1.98
C ARG A 76 2.95 -3.96 1.82
N VAL A 77 2.13 -2.91 1.91
CA VAL A 77 2.56 -1.52 1.68
C VAL A 77 2.51 -0.73 2.99
N ILE A 78 3.66 -0.65 3.64
CA ILE A 78 3.90 0.17 4.82
C ILE A 78 5.26 0.88 4.66
N MET A 79 5.36 2.11 5.16
CA MET A 79 6.62 2.88 5.13
C MET A 79 7.31 2.89 6.50
N LEU A 80 6.54 2.74 7.57
CA LEU A 80 7.01 2.75 8.95
C LEU A 80 6.95 1.34 9.52
N GLY A 81 8.10 0.80 9.94
CA GLY A 81 8.21 -0.56 10.47
C GLY A 81 8.26 -0.63 12.01
N ARG A 82 8.24 0.53 12.69
CA ARG A 82 8.33 0.64 14.16
C ARG A 82 7.53 1.81 14.69
N GLY A 83 7.06 1.71 15.94
CA GLY A 83 6.32 2.80 16.58
C GLY A 83 4.88 2.97 16.09
N VAL A 84 4.43 2.06 15.25
CA VAL A 84 3.07 1.94 14.73
C VAL A 84 2.65 0.48 14.69
N THR A 85 1.36 0.22 14.79
CA THR A 85 0.81 -1.12 14.60
C THR A 85 0.89 -1.54 13.15
N ILE A 86 1.43 -2.72 12.89
CA ILE A 86 1.43 -3.33 11.57
C ILE A 86 0.18 -4.19 11.40
N PHE A 87 -0.78 -3.68 10.66
CA PHE A 87 -2.02 -4.38 10.34
C PHE A 87 -1.86 -5.33 9.15
N PRO A 88 -2.69 -6.39 9.06
CA PRO A 88 -2.70 -7.27 7.90
C PRO A 88 -3.16 -6.53 6.64
N ASP A 89 -2.97 -7.18 5.49
CA ASP A 89 -3.43 -6.69 4.19
C ASP A 89 -4.96 -6.53 4.14
N ASN A 90 -5.44 -5.62 3.29
CA ASN A 90 -6.87 -5.32 3.21
C ASN A 90 -7.72 -6.55 2.84
N LEU A 91 -7.19 -7.49 2.04
CA LEU A 91 -7.92 -8.72 1.71
C LEU A 91 -8.13 -9.59 2.94
N ALA A 92 -7.16 -9.64 3.85
CA ALA A 92 -7.32 -10.30 5.15
C ALA A 92 -8.40 -9.60 5.98
N VAL A 93 -8.38 -8.26 6.08
CA VAL A 93 -9.40 -7.50 6.82
C VAL A 93 -10.79 -7.71 6.22
N GLY A 94 -10.91 -7.69 4.88
CA GLY A 94 -12.18 -7.98 4.19
C GLY A 94 -12.67 -9.40 4.41
N THR A 95 -11.75 -10.39 4.49
CA THR A 95 -12.07 -11.80 4.72
C THR A 95 -12.43 -12.08 6.17
N ALA A 96 -11.85 -11.35 7.14
CA ALA A 96 -12.18 -11.46 8.57
C ALA A 96 -13.67 -11.21 8.87
N GLY A 97 -14.39 -10.52 7.97
CA GLY A 97 -15.84 -10.47 7.92
C GLY A 97 -16.48 -9.44 8.86
N GLU A 98 -15.71 -8.60 9.56
CA GLU A 98 -16.22 -7.56 10.46
C GLU A 98 -15.82 -6.17 10.01
N GLU A 99 -16.78 -5.34 9.59
CA GLU A 99 -16.54 -3.94 9.18
C GLU A 99 -15.93 -3.10 10.32
N THR A 100 -16.27 -3.41 11.56
CA THR A 100 -15.72 -2.74 12.76
C THR A 100 -14.21 -2.86 12.86
N PHE A 101 -13.61 -3.91 12.32
CA PHE A 101 -12.16 -4.05 12.22
C PHE A 101 -11.53 -2.93 11.39
N ALA A 102 -12.08 -2.64 10.22
CA ALA A 102 -11.58 -1.58 9.36
C ALA A 102 -11.69 -0.19 10.04
N TYR A 103 -12.80 0.09 10.74
CA TYR A 103 -12.95 1.32 11.53
C TYR A 103 -11.90 1.41 12.64
N ARG A 104 -11.73 0.35 13.43
CA ARG A 104 -10.77 0.31 14.55
C ARG A 104 -9.33 0.41 14.06
N GLN A 105 -9.01 -0.25 12.94
CA GLN A 105 -7.73 -0.09 12.25
C GLN A 105 -7.48 1.38 11.90
N GLY A 106 -8.42 2.01 11.20
CA GLY A 106 -8.28 3.43 10.83
C GLY A 106 -8.13 4.37 12.02
N LEU A 107 -8.85 4.10 13.14
CA LEU A 107 -8.73 4.88 14.37
C LEU A 107 -7.33 4.74 14.99
N CYS A 108 -6.80 3.52 15.06
CA CYS A 108 -5.46 3.23 15.57
C CYS A 108 -4.40 3.92 14.70
N GLU A 109 -4.44 3.68 13.39
CA GLU A 109 -3.53 4.33 12.42
C GLU A 109 -3.61 5.86 12.50
N GLY A 110 -4.83 6.39 12.63
CA GLY A 110 -5.05 7.82 12.76
C GLY A 110 -4.28 8.41 13.94
N ARG A 111 -4.37 7.79 15.11
CA ARG A 111 -3.69 8.23 16.32
C ARG A 111 -2.17 8.05 16.24
N GLU A 112 -1.72 6.87 15.79
CA GLU A 112 -0.30 6.54 15.75
C GLU A 112 0.45 7.39 14.72
N LEU A 113 -0.07 7.54 13.50
CA LEU A 113 0.56 8.35 12.45
C LEU A 113 0.54 9.84 12.82
N ARG A 114 -0.54 10.34 13.45
CA ARG A 114 -0.60 11.73 13.94
C ARG A 114 0.46 12.02 15.00
N ARG A 115 0.71 11.10 15.93
CA ARG A 115 1.80 11.23 16.92
C ARG A 115 3.18 11.34 16.27
N LEU A 116 3.36 10.74 15.10
CA LEU A 116 4.58 10.81 14.31
C LEU A 116 4.67 12.03 13.38
N GLY A 117 3.71 12.98 13.50
CA GLY A 117 3.71 14.21 12.70
C GLY A 117 3.14 14.06 11.29
N ILE A 118 2.54 12.91 10.96
CA ILE A 118 1.92 12.66 9.65
C ILE A 118 0.51 13.21 9.62
N ASP A 119 0.15 13.93 8.56
CA ASP A 119 -1.14 14.59 8.36
C ASP A 119 -2.08 13.84 7.44
N LEU A 120 -1.52 13.11 6.47
CA LEU A 120 -2.25 12.44 5.40
C LEU A 120 -1.70 11.01 5.20
N ASN A 121 -2.59 10.02 5.28
CA ASN A 121 -2.28 8.68 4.80
C ASN A 121 -2.82 8.52 3.37
N LEU A 122 -1.92 8.14 2.43
CA LEU A 122 -2.30 7.81 1.06
C LEU A 122 -2.92 6.40 1.02
N GLY A 123 -4.10 6.30 1.60
CA GLY A 123 -4.92 5.11 1.77
C GLY A 123 -6.31 5.48 2.34
N PRO A 124 -7.27 4.56 2.27
CA PRO A 124 -7.17 3.15 1.85
C PRO A 124 -7.23 2.94 0.33
N VAL A 125 -6.78 1.76 -0.11
CA VAL A 125 -7.00 1.25 -1.46
C VAL A 125 -8.47 0.84 -1.60
N LEU A 126 -9.16 1.42 -2.59
CA LEU A 126 -10.57 1.17 -2.90
C LEU A 126 -10.77 0.46 -4.25
N ASP A 127 -9.70 -0.06 -4.83
CA ASP A 127 -9.77 -0.84 -6.06
C ASP A 127 -10.52 -2.14 -5.82
N VAL A 128 -11.53 -2.43 -6.65
CA VAL A 128 -12.27 -3.69 -6.63
C VAL A 128 -11.56 -4.72 -7.49
N LEU A 129 -11.20 -5.85 -6.92
CA LEU A 129 -10.39 -6.89 -7.57
C LEU A 129 -11.27 -7.75 -8.50
N THR A 130 -11.45 -7.32 -9.75
CA THR A 130 -12.23 -8.04 -10.76
C THR A 130 -11.37 -8.88 -11.69
N GLU A 131 -10.11 -8.50 -11.88
CA GLU A 131 -9.13 -9.33 -12.60
C GLU A 131 -8.70 -10.50 -11.72
N ARG A 132 -8.62 -11.71 -12.31
CA ARG A 132 -8.22 -12.92 -11.58
C ARG A 132 -6.80 -12.81 -11.03
N TYR A 133 -5.89 -12.21 -11.80
CA TYR A 133 -4.51 -11.98 -11.40
C TYR A 133 -4.15 -10.51 -11.62
N SER A 134 -4.08 -9.76 -10.54
CA SER A 134 -3.71 -8.35 -10.54
C SER A 134 -2.56 -8.12 -9.54
N PRO A 135 -1.31 -8.34 -9.94
CA PRO A 135 -0.15 -8.35 -9.04
C PRO A 135 0.10 -7.00 -8.36
N ASN A 136 -0.38 -5.91 -8.96
CA ASN A 136 -0.26 -4.57 -8.40
C ASN A 136 -1.29 -4.28 -7.30
N ILE A 137 -2.49 -4.83 -7.39
CA ILE A 137 -3.55 -4.66 -6.39
C ILE A 137 -3.62 -5.88 -5.48
N GLY A 138 -4.08 -7.03 -5.97
CA GLY A 138 -4.13 -8.27 -5.21
C GLY A 138 -4.63 -8.11 -3.78
N ILE A 139 -3.84 -8.56 -2.82
CA ILE A 139 -4.15 -8.50 -1.38
C ILE A 139 -4.31 -7.07 -0.82
N ARG A 140 -3.91 -6.03 -1.55
CA ARG A 140 -4.16 -4.62 -1.16
C ARG A 140 -5.63 -4.21 -1.26
N SER A 141 -6.46 -4.95 -2.00
CA SER A 141 -7.92 -4.74 -2.09
C SER A 141 -8.66 -5.45 -0.94
N TYR A 142 -9.80 -4.92 -0.51
CA TYR A 142 -10.73 -5.62 0.40
C TYR A 142 -11.47 -6.78 -0.26
N GLY A 143 -11.33 -6.99 -1.58
CA GLY A 143 -11.86 -8.14 -2.31
C GLY A 143 -12.51 -7.80 -3.64
N LYS A 144 -13.39 -8.74 -4.08
CA LYS A 144 -14.04 -8.70 -5.40
C LYS A 144 -15.43 -8.05 -5.38
N ASP A 145 -16.02 -7.92 -4.22
CA ASP A 145 -17.36 -7.36 -4.03
C ASP A 145 -17.25 -5.84 -3.81
N ALA A 146 -17.83 -5.06 -4.72
CA ALA A 146 -17.76 -3.60 -4.70
C ALA A 146 -18.36 -3.00 -3.42
N MET A 147 -19.48 -3.55 -2.92
CA MET A 147 -20.10 -3.07 -1.70
C MET A 147 -19.30 -3.41 -0.45
N ARG A 148 -18.59 -4.55 -0.43
CA ARG A 148 -17.64 -4.86 0.64
C ARG A 148 -16.49 -3.87 0.63
N VAL A 149 -15.85 -3.63 -0.52
CA VAL A 149 -14.77 -2.65 -0.65
C VAL A 149 -15.24 -1.26 -0.19
N ALA A 150 -16.44 -0.85 -0.58
CA ALA A 150 -17.04 0.41 -0.19
C ALA A 150 -17.23 0.51 1.34
N ARG A 151 -17.86 -0.48 1.97
CA ARG A 151 -18.13 -0.48 3.42
C ARG A 151 -16.84 -0.47 4.25
N TYR A 152 -15.89 -1.35 3.94
CA TYR A 152 -14.65 -1.46 4.69
C TYR A 152 -13.74 -0.24 4.48
N GLY A 153 -13.62 0.22 3.23
CA GLY A 153 -12.86 1.43 2.93
C GLY A 153 -13.43 2.66 3.61
N THR A 154 -14.75 2.85 3.57
CA THR A 154 -15.44 3.95 4.23
C THR A 154 -15.32 3.89 5.75
N ALA A 155 -15.45 2.70 6.35
CA ALA A 155 -15.25 2.51 7.78
C ALA A 155 -13.83 2.91 8.21
N ARG A 156 -12.79 2.49 7.46
CA ARG A 156 -11.40 2.88 7.73
C ARG A 156 -11.17 4.38 7.59
N ILE A 157 -11.73 5.02 6.55
CA ILE A 157 -11.67 6.48 6.36
C ILE A 157 -12.27 7.22 7.56
N ARG A 158 -13.44 6.80 8.04
CA ARG A 158 -14.09 7.36 9.23
C ARG A 158 -13.23 7.16 10.48
N GLY A 159 -12.61 5.99 10.63
CA GLY A 159 -11.66 5.69 11.71
C GLY A 159 -10.46 6.64 11.70
N MET A 160 -9.78 6.79 10.56
CA MET A 160 -8.66 7.73 10.40
C MET A 160 -9.05 9.16 10.73
N ALA A 161 -10.19 9.62 10.21
CA ALA A 161 -10.70 10.97 10.48
C ALA A 161 -10.98 11.17 11.97
N LYS A 162 -11.54 10.17 12.66
CA LYS A 162 -11.73 10.20 14.11
C LYS A 162 -10.41 10.22 14.89
N GLY A 163 -9.37 9.57 14.35
CA GLY A 163 -7.99 9.62 14.85
C GLY A 163 -7.23 10.90 14.49
N GLY A 164 -7.87 11.85 13.78
CA GLY A 164 -7.27 13.14 13.40
C GLY A 164 -6.44 13.12 12.11
N LEU A 165 -6.39 12.00 11.39
CA LEU A 165 -5.61 11.80 10.17
C LEU A 165 -6.48 11.99 8.92
N ALA A 166 -5.98 12.68 7.90
CA ALA A 166 -6.62 12.69 6.60
C ALA A 166 -6.40 11.37 5.87
N ALA A 167 -7.43 10.92 5.14
CA ALA A 167 -7.38 9.74 4.28
C ALA A 167 -7.43 10.15 2.80
N CYS A 168 -6.82 9.31 1.94
CA CYS A 168 -6.85 9.46 0.49
C CYS A 168 -7.36 8.18 -0.16
N ALA A 169 -8.56 8.22 -0.74
CA ALA A 169 -9.14 7.10 -1.47
C ALA A 169 -8.39 6.87 -2.79
N LYS A 170 -7.91 5.66 -3.05
CA LYS A 170 -7.09 5.34 -4.23
C LYS A 170 -7.39 3.96 -4.81
N HIS A 171 -7.20 3.77 -6.11
CA HIS A 171 -6.68 4.68 -7.15
C HIS A 171 -7.79 4.95 -8.17
N PHE A 172 -8.34 6.13 -8.15
CA PHE A 172 -9.47 6.53 -9.00
C PHE A 172 -9.09 6.50 -10.49
N PRO A 173 -9.96 6.03 -11.41
CA PRO A 173 -11.34 5.58 -11.20
C PRO A 173 -11.50 4.10 -10.80
N GLY A 174 -10.42 3.41 -10.43
CA GLY A 174 -10.37 1.99 -10.07
C GLY A 174 -9.53 1.18 -11.05
N LYS A 175 -8.41 0.62 -10.56
CA LYS A 175 -7.45 -0.15 -11.38
C LYS A 175 -7.40 -1.65 -11.05
N GLY A 176 -8.38 -2.17 -10.28
CA GLY A 176 -8.44 -3.58 -9.89
C GLY A 176 -8.80 -4.57 -11.01
N HIS A 177 -9.03 -4.07 -12.22
CA HIS A 177 -9.22 -4.85 -13.45
C HIS A 177 -7.96 -4.89 -14.32
N SER A 178 -6.80 -4.52 -13.80
CA SER A 178 -5.55 -4.50 -14.57
C SER A 178 -4.72 -5.76 -14.31
N PRO A 179 -4.38 -6.56 -15.35
CA PRO A 179 -3.46 -7.68 -15.23
C PRO A 179 -1.99 -7.25 -15.21
N LEU A 180 -1.69 -5.96 -15.45
CA LEU A 180 -0.35 -5.42 -15.55
C LEU A 180 -0.01 -4.51 -14.36
N ASP A 181 1.27 -4.48 -14.01
CA ASP A 181 1.82 -3.56 -13.02
C ASP A 181 2.17 -2.21 -13.66
N ALA A 182 1.53 -1.15 -13.20
CA ALA A 182 1.75 0.22 -13.64
C ALA A 182 3.16 0.77 -13.33
N HIS A 183 3.95 0.09 -12.49
CA HIS A 183 5.36 0.44 -12.27
C HIS A 183 6.24 -0.02 -13.43
N LEU A 184 5.79 -1.01 -14.23
CA LEU A 184 6.56 -1.63 -15.30
C LEU A 184 6.14 -1.18 -16.69
N ARG A 185 4.84 -0.95 -16.91
CA ARG A 185 4.27 -0.53 -18.22
C ARG A 185 2.98 0.23 -18.01
N LEU A 186 2.57 1.02 -19.02
CA LEU A 186 1.28 1.71 -19.02
C LEU A 186 0.13 0.69 -19.17
N PRO A 187 -0.68 0.45 -18.12
CA PRO A 187 -1.79 -0.49 -18.21
C PRO A 187 -2.95 0.11 -19.00
N ARG A 188 -3.73 -0.77 -19.65
CA ARG A 188 -4.97 -0.42 -20.34
C ARG A 188 -6.14 -1.16 -19.71
N ILE A 189 -7.24 -0.46 -19.44
CA ILE A 189 -8.48 -0.98 -18.89
C ILE A 189 -9.62 -0.60 -19.82
N ASP A 190 -10.22 -1.60 -20.46
CA ASP A 190 -11.23 -1.40 -21.49
C ASP A 190 -12.67 -1.35 -20.95
N SER A 191 -12.86 -1.22 -19.64
CA SER A 191 -14.17 -1.09 -19.01
C SER A 191 -14.92 0.15 -19.49
N THR A 192 -16.21 0.00 -19.75
CA THR A 192 -17.13 1.08 -20.12
C THR A 192 -17.53 1.92 -18.89
N TRP A 193 -18.13 3.09 -19.10
CA TRP A 193 -18.67 3.91 -18.00
C TRP A 193 -19.72 3.14 -17.18
N ASP A 194 -20.54 2.32 -17.81
CA ASP A 194 -21.58 1.56 -17.11
C ASP A 194 -20.97 0.47 -16.23
N GLU A 195 -19.98 -0.26 -16.72
CA GLU A 195 -19.21 -1.23 -15.92
C GLU A 195 -18.46 -0.56 -14.76
N MET A 196 -17.85 0.59 -15.03
CA MET A 196 -17.16 1.37 -13.97
C MET A 196 -18.14 1.83 -12.89
N ARG A 197 -19.32 2.37 -13.27
CA ARG A 197 -20.36 2.80 -12.33
C ARG A 197 -20.95 1.63 -11.54
N ALA A 198 -21.11 0.49 -12.18
CA ALA A 198 -21.69 -0.69 -11.52
C ALA A 198 -20.74 -1.32 -10.50
N VAL A 199 -19.41 -1.19 -10.66
CA VAL A 199 -18.44 -1.91 -9.86
C VAL A 199 -17.35 -0.99 -9.30
N HIS A 200 -16.48 -0.44 -10.16
CA HIS A 200 -15.23 0.18 -9.73
C HIS A 200 -15.39 1.54 -9.06
N LEU A 201 -16.39 2.31 -9.46
CA LEU A 201 -16.68 3.64 -8.90
C LEU A 201 -17.47 3.59 -7.59
N VAL A 202 -18.19 2.50 -7.31
CA VAL A 202 -19.01 2.35 -6.10
C VAL A 202 -18.25 2.69 -4.82
N PRO A 203 -17.04 2.13 -4.56
CA PRO A 203 -16.32 2.44 -3.33
C PRO A 203 -15.87 3.91 -3.23
N PHE A 204 -15.54 4.54 -4.35
CA PHE A 204 -15.14 5.95 -4.37
C PHE A 204 -16.31 6.88 -4.10
N LEU A 205 -17.49 6.59 -4.67
CA LEU A 205 -18.71 7.37 -4.43
C LEU A 205 -19.11 7.31 -2.95
N GLU A 206 -19.06 6.14 -2.33
CA GLU A 206 -19.31 5.96 -0.90
C GLU A 206 -18.26 6.67 -0.01
N ALA A 207 -16.99 6.61 -0.38
CA ALA A 207 -15.92 7.34 0.32
C ALA A 207 -16.11 8.85 0.22
N ILE A 208 -16.52 9.36 -0.94
CA ILE A 208 -16.82 10.79 -1.16
C ILE A 208 -18.04 11.21 -0.33
N ALA A 209 -19.10 10.42 -0.32
CA ALA A 209 -20.28 10.66 0.50
C ALA A 209 -19.95 10.63 2.02
N ALA A 210 -18.96 9.84 2.43
CA ALA A 210 -18.45 9.80 3.79
C ALA A 210 -17.49 10.94 4.13
N GLY A 211 -17.17 11.84 3.20
CA GLY A 211 -16.33 13.02 3.44
C GLY A 211 -14.83 12.73 3.39
N VAL A 212 -14.37 11.80 2.55
CA VAL A 212 -12.93 11.56 2.36
C VAL A 212 -12.21 12.86 1.95
N ALA A 213 -11.06 13.12 2.57
CA ALA A 213 -10.33 14.36 2.35
C ALA A 213 -9.68 14.45 0.96
N CYS A 214 -9.16 13.33 0.48
CA CYS A 214 -8.43 13.26 -0.80
C CYS A 214 -8.92 12.09 -1.64
N VAL A 215 -8.81 12.24 -2.96
CA VAL A 215 -8.94 11.17 -3.95
C VAL A 215 -7.69 11.18 -4.83
N MET A 216 -6.97 10.06 -4.91
CA MET A 216 -5.80 9.90 -5.76
C MET A 216 -6.19 9.21 -7.07
N THR A 217 -5.74 9.79 -8.19
CA THR A 217 -5.95 9.18 -9.51
C THR A 217 -4.91 8.10 -9.81
N SER A 218 -5.20 7.28 -10.80
CA SER A 218 -4.32 6.21 -11.29
C SER A 218 -3.76 6.52 -12.68
N HIS A 219 -2.71 5.79 -13.09
CA HIS A 219 -2.06 6.00 -14.39
C HIS A 219 -2.60 5.17 -15.57
N PRO A 220 -3.39 4.09 -15.42
CA PRO A 220 -3.89 3.35 -16.56
C PRO A 220 -4.63 4.21 -17.58
N VAL A 221 -4.63 3.76 -18.83
CA VAL A 221 -5.45 4.30 -19.92
C VAL A 221 -6.82 3.62 -19.89
N TYR A 222 -7.89 4.42 -20.00
CA TYR A 222 -9.27 3.95 -20.04
C TYR A 222 -9.94 4.43 -21.34
N PRO A 223 -9.73 3.77 -22.47
CA PRO A 223 -10.12 4.30 -23.78
C PRO A 223 -11.64 4.43 -23.97
N ASN A 224 -12.44 3.62 -23.25
CA ASN A 224 -13.89 3.73 -23.27
C ASN A 224 -14.42 4.86 -22.36
N LEU A 225 -13.60 5.36 -21.42
CA LEU A 225 -13.91 6.52 -20.60
C LEU A 225 -13.42 7.81 -21.25
N ASP A 226 -12.20 7.76 -21.80
CA ASP A 226 -11.58 8.88 -22.54
C ASP A 226 -10.91 8.36 -23.82
N PRO A 227 -11.53 8.59 -25.00
CA PRO A 227 -11.03 8.10 -26.27
C PRO A 227 -9.73 8.80 -26.73
N SER A 228 -9.25 9.84 -26.01
CA SER A 228 -7.96 10.48 -26.33
C SER A 228 -6.75 9.56 -26.10
N GLY A 229 -6.93 8.44 -25.36
CA GLY A 229 -5.88 7.46 -25.12
C GLY A 229 -4.81 7.91 -24.12
N VAL A 230 -5.07 8.98 -23.36
CA VAL A 230 -4.15 9.45 -22.31
C VAL A 230 -4.37 8.67 -21.00
N PRO A 231 -3.35 8.57 -20.13
CA PRO A 231 -3.53 8.08 -18.77
C PRO A 231 -4.63 8.83 -18.03
N ALA A 232 -5.34 8.17 -17.10
CA ALA A 232 -6.40 8.82 -16.31
C ALA A 232 -5.90 10.06 -15.58
N THR A 233 -4.64 10.07 -15.13
CA THR A 233 -3.96 11.24 -14.55
C THR A 233 -3.95 12.45 -15.48
N PHE A 234 -3.95 12.28 -16.79
CA PHE A 234 -3.96 13.37 -17.76
C PHE A 234 -5.35 13.63 -18.37
N SER A 235 -6.34 12.83 -18.00
CA SER A 235 -7.69 12.89 -18.54
C SER A 235 -8.53 13.96 -17.86
N ARG A 236 -8.74 15.10 -18.50
CA ARG A 236 -9.71 16.11 -18.05
C ARG A 236 -11.11 15.51 -17.91
N ARG A 237 -11.49 14.59 -18.81
CA ARG A 237 -12.81 13.94 -18.82
C ARG A 237 -13.05 13.13 -17.55
N ILE A 238 -12.01 12.40 -17.06
CA ILE A 238 -12.11 11.60 -15.83
C ILE A 238 -11.99 12.50 -14.58
N VAL A 239 -11.01 13.40 -14.53
CA VAL A 239 -10.70 14.19 -13.34
C VAL A 239 -11.63 15.37 -13.17
N THR A 240 -11.76 16.23 -14.19
CA THR A 240 -12.55 17.45 -14.08
C THR A 240 -14.02 17.18 -14.36
N ASP A 241 -14.34 16.57 -15.51
CA ASP A 241 -15.73 16.52 -15.94
C ASP A 241 -16.52 15.50 -15.13
N TYR A 242 -15.95 14.31 -14.88
CA TYR A 242 -16.64 13.30 -14.06
C TYR A 242 -16.44 13.54 -12.56
N LEU A 243 -15.22 13.45 -12.01
CA LEU A 243 -15.00 13.48 -10.57
C LEU A 243 -15.39 14.84 -9.94
N ARG A 244 -14.98 15.97 -10.57
CA ARG A 244 -15.28 17.29 -10.03
C ARG A 244 -16.70 17.78 -10.30
N ARG A 245 -17.19 17.64 -11.55
CA ARG A 245 -18.46 18.24 -11.97
C ARG A 245 -19.63 17.31 -11.77
N GLU A 246 -19.56 16.05 -12.26
CA GLU A 246 -20.67 15.12 -12.20
C GLU A 246 -20.82 14.53 -10.78
N VAL A 247 -19.74 14.01 -10.18
CA VAL A 247 -19.75 13.49 -8.79
C VAL A 247 -19.78 14.61 -7.76
N GLY A 248 -19.27 15.77 -8.08
CA GLY A 248 -19.26 16.93 -7.17
C GLY A 248 -18.19 16.87 -6.07
N PHE A 249 -17.10 16.11 -6.24
CA PHE A 249 -16.05 16.01 -5.24
C PHE A 249 -15.41 17.38 -4.93
N ARG A 250 -15.37 17.78 -3.67
CA ARG A 250 -14.87 19.09 -3.19
C ARG A 250 -13.51 19.02 -2.49
N GLY A 251 -13.06 17.84 -2.09
CA GLY A 251 -11.76 17.62 -1.45
C GLY A 251 -10.58 17.76 -2.42
N VAL A 252 -9.40 17.36 -1.99
CA VAL A 252 -8.14 17.46 -2.76
C VAL A 252 -8.02 16.30 -3.75
N VAL A 253 -7.89 16.58 -5.04
CA VAL A 253 -7.51 15.56 -6.04
C VAL A 253 -5.99 15.50 -6.14
N VAL A 254 -5.46 14.31 -5.88
CA VAL A 254 -4.02 14.03 -5.82
C VAL A 254 -3.62 13.19 -7.04
N SER A 255 -2.50 13.49 -7.68
CA SER A 255 -1.94 12.55 -8.65
C SER A 255 -1.32 11.35 -7.92
N ASP A 256 -1.28 10.16 -8.55
CA ASP A 256 -0.27 9.16 -8.19
C ASP A 256 1.12 9.73 -8.54
N ASP A 257 2.21 9.09 -8.07
CA ASP A 257 3.56 9.61 -8.29
C ASP A 257 3.88 9.75 -9.79
N LEU A 258 4.17 10.98 -10.21
CA LEU A 258 4.47 11.29 -11.60
C LEU A 258 5.83 10.75 -12.06
N GLU A 259 6.68 10.26 -11.14
CA GLU A 259 7.94 9.59 -11.47
C GLU A 259 7.76 8.07 -11.73
N MET A 260 6.54 7.53 -11.67
CA MET A 260 6.28 6.12 -12.03
C MET A 260 6.53 5.86 -13.51
N GLY A 261 7.05 4.66 -13.84
CA GLY A 261 7.40 4.25 -15.22
C GLY A 261 6.25 4.45 -16.22
N ALA A 262 5.01 4.16 -15.83
CA ALA A 262 3.83 4.42 -16.67
C ALA A 262 3.70 5.86 -17.17
N ILE A 263 4.26 6.82 -16.45
CA ILE A 263 4.28 8.25 -16.82
C ILE A 263 5.60 8.62 -17.51
N THR A 264 6.74 8.29 -16.89
CA THR A 264 8.06 8.72 -17.38
C THR A 264 8.44 8.13 -18.73
N GLU A 265 7.87 6.96 -19.09
CA GLU A 265 7.99 6.38 -20.42
C GLU A 265 7.13 7.08 -21.49
N THR A 266 6.15 7.90 -21.09
CA THR A 266 5.24 8.59 -22.01
C THR A 266 5.66 10.02 -22.29
N CYS A 267 6.15 10.76 -21.30
CA CYS A 267 6.61 12.14 -21.42
C CYS A 267 7.53 12.56 -20.28
N PRO A 268 8.36 13.61 -20.48
CA PRO A 268 9.20 14.17 -19.43
C PRO A 268 8.37 14.69 -18.25
N ILE A 269 8.94 14.67 -17.04
CA ILE A 269 8.27 15.10 -15.81
C ILE A 269 7.71 16.53 -15.87
N ALA A 270 8.41 17.43 -16.54
CA ALA A 270 7.98 18.82 -16.77
C ALA A 270 6.62 18.87 -17.51
N GLU A 271 6.48 18.10 -18.57
CA GLU A 271 5.24 17.98 -19.34
C GLU A 271 4.17 17.24 -18.54
N ALA A 272 4.53 16.12 -17.88
CA ALA A 272 3.62 15.35 -17.07
C ALA A 272 2.95 16.21 -15.98
N THR A 273 3.73 17.06 -15.31
CA THR A 273 3.25 17.96 -14.25
C THR A 273 2.24 18.96 -14.79
N VAL A 274 2.51 19.59 -15.94
CA VAL A 274 1.60 20.56 -16.57
C VAL A 274 0.32 19.85 -17.04
N ARG A 275 0.42 18.66 -17.66
CA ARG A 275 -0.75 17.89 -18.12
C ARG A 275 -1.64 17.45 -16.95
N ALA A 276 -1.05 16.97 -15.86
CA ALA A 276 -1.80 16.59 -14.66
C ALA A 276 -2.52 17.81 -14.05
N ALA A 277 -1.84 18.96 -13.97
CA ALA A 277 -2.47 20.20 -13.53
C ALA A 277 -3.63 20.65 -14.44
N ALA A 278 -3.46 20.53 -15.77
CA ALA A 278 -4.49 20.83 -16.77
C ALA A 278 -5.71 19.89 -16.66
N ALA A 279 -5.49 18.63 -16.28
CA ALA A 279 -6.56 17.67 -16.05
C ALA A 279 -7.42 17.99 -14.82
N GLY A 280 -6.91 18.79 -13.86
CA GLY A 280 -7.68 19.26 -12.70
C GLY A 280 -7.22 18.74 -11.34
N HIS A 281 -6.00 18.24 -11.21
CA HIS A 281 -5.40 17.88 -9.93
C HIS A 281 -5.14 19.13 -9.08
N ASP A 282 -5.29 19.00 -7.78
CA ASP A 282 -4.92 20.05 -6.83
C ASP A 282 -3.51 19.84 -6.28
N LEU A 283 -3.12 18.60 -6.01
CA LEU A 283 -1.83 18.21 -5.43
C LEU A 283 -1.11 17.22 -6.37
N LEU A 284 0.15 17.53 -6.68
CA LEU A 284 0.99 16.77 -7.61
C LEU A 284 2.16 16.15 -6.85
N LEU A 285 2.32 14.82 -6.98
CA LEU A 285 3.36 14.05 -6.32
C LEU A 285 4.56 13.86 -7.23
N ILE A 286 5.75 14.32 -6.78
CA ILE A 286 7.06 14.10 -7.40
C ILE A 286 7.99 13.63 -6.29
N CYS A 287 8.16 12.31 -6.15
CA CYS A 287 8.49 11.72 -4.87
C CYS A 287 9.97 11.42 -4.65
N HIS A 288 10.79 11.35 -5.72
CA HIS A 288 12.08 10.68 -5.61
C HIS A 288 13.29 11.53 -5.99
N THR A 289 13.24 12.22 -7.13
CA THR A 289 14.41 12.80 -7.77
C THR A 289 14.41 14.33 -7.67
N GLU A 290 15.41 14.93 -7.06
CA GLU A 290 15.53 16.38 -6.91
C GLU A 290 15.43 17.12 -8.26
N GLY A 291 16.10 16.59 -9.30
CA GLY A 291 16.04 17.17 -10.63
C GLY A 291 14.62 17.21 -11.20
N ALA A 292 13.84 16.15 -10.97
CA ALA A 292 12.43 16.06 -11.38
C ALA A 292 11.56 17.06 -10.59
N GLN A 293 11.77 17.16 -9.28
CA GLN A 293 11.05 18.07 -8.39
C GLN A 293 11.26 19.54 -8.81
N ARG A 294 12.49 19.92 -9.08
CA ARG A 294 12.83 21.28 -9.59
C ARG A 294 12.27 21.52 -11.00
N ALA A 295 12.34 20.53 -11.90
CA ALA A 295 11.80 20.63 -13.25
C ALA A 295 10.28 20.80 -13.25
N ALA A 296 9.58 20.04 -12.40
CA ALA A 296 8.14 20.13 -12.20
C ALA A 296 7.71 21.52 -11.70
N ALA A 297 8.39 22.04 -10.67
CA ALA A 297 8.10 23.37 -10.11
C ALA A 297 8.29 24.50 -11.16
N ARG A 298 9.39 24.45 -11.91
CA ARG A 298 9.67 25.42 -12.97
C ARG A 298 8.62 25.34 -14.08
N ALA A 299 8.39 24.16 -14.64
CA ALA A 299 7.46 23.98 -15.74
C ALA A 299 6.04 24.44 -15.39
N LEU A 300 5.57 24.10 -14.19
CA LEU A 300 4.26 24.51 -13.73
C LEU A 300 4.17 26.03 -13.52
N THR A 301 5.21 26.65 -12.95
CA THR A 301 5.30 28.11 -12.78
C THR A 301 5.27 28.83 -14.13
N ASP A 302 6.04 28.34 -15.11
CA ASP A 302 6.11 28.92 -16.44
C ASP A 302 4.78 28.76 -17.21
N ALA A 303 4.09 27.64 -17.05
CA ALA A 303 2.79 27.41 -17.67
C ALA A 303 1.71 28.38 -17.14
N TYR A 304 1.75 28.74 -15.85
CA TYR A 304 0.85 29.77 -15.31
C TYR A 304 1.27 31.21 -15.64
N ARG A 305 2.56 31.48 -15.71
CA ARG A 305 3.08 32.81 -16.12
C ARG A 305 2.78 33.11 -17.58
N SER A 306 2.93 32.13 -18.46
CA SER A 306 2.64 32.26 -19.88
C SER A 306 1.14 32.29 -20.23
N GLY A 307 0.27 31.91 -19.27
CA GLY A 307 -1.17 31.78 -19.54
C GLY A 307 -1.56 30.46 -20.22
N THR A 308 -0.63 29.51 -20.38
CA THR A 308 -0.93 28.13 -20.83
C THR A 308 -1.94 27.42 -19.91
N LEU A 309 -1.83 27.67 -18.62
CA LEU A 309 -2.81 27.27 -17.62
C LEU A 309 -3.55 28.48 -17.03
N PRO A 310 -4.88 28.37 -16.78
CA PRO A 310 -5.68 29.46 -16.24
C PRO A 310 -5.39 29.70 -14.75
N ARG A 311 -5.13 30.96 -14.38
CA ARG A 311 -4.78 31.36 -12.99
C ARG A 311 -5.86 31.05 -11.96
N ASP A 312 -7.13 31.13 -12.30
CA ASP A 312 -8.23 30.82 -11.37
C ASP A 312 -8.19 29.38 -10.89
N GLY A 313 -7.78 28.46 -11.76
CA GLY A 313 -7.53 27.05 -11.40
C GLY A 313 -6.40 26.90 -10.40
N LEU A 314 -5.32 27.69 -10.53
CA LEU A 314 -4.19 27.69 -9.60
C LEU A 314 -4.61 28.11 -8.19
N VAL A 315 -5.30 29.26 -8.08
CA VAL A 315 -5.74 29.78 -6.78
C VAL A 315 -6.68 28.79 -6.08
N THR A 316 -7.63 28.24 -6.83
CA THR A 316 -8.60 27.27 -6.29
C THR A 316 -7.92 25.99 -5.79
N ALA A 317 -6.97 25.46 -6.55
CA ALA A 317 -6.23 24.23 -6.19
C ALA A 317 -5.34 24.47 -4.96
N ALA A 318 -4.56 25.55 -4.97
CA ALA A 318 -3.71 25.94 -3.86
C ALA A 318 -4.51 26.14 -2.56
N GLU A 319 -5.70 26.76 -2.66
CA GLU A 319 -6.56 26.98 -1.49
C GLU A 319 -7.08 25.67 -0.88
N ARG A 320 -7.48 24.68 -1.71
CA ARG A 320 -7.90 23.37 -1.21
C ARG A 320 -6.76 22.66 -0.45
N VAL A 321 -5.55 22.69 -0.98
CA VAL A 321 -4.39 22.07 -0.30
C VAL A 321 -4.07 22.81 0.98
N ARG A 322 -4.10 24.16 0.97
CA ARG A 322 -3.89 24.99 2.15
C ARG A 322 -4.92 24.70 3.25
N GLN A 323 -6.19 24.57 2.91
CA GLN A 323 -7.27 24.23 3.85
C GLN A 323 -7.05 22.84 4.44
N LEU A 324 -6.66 21.84 3.64
CA LEU A 324 -6.32 20.51 4.13
C LEU A 324 -5.17 20.55 5.14
N ARG A 325 -4.09 21.27 4.83
CA ARG A 325 -2.93 21.46 5.71
C ARG A 325 -3.33 22.18 7.02
N GLN A 326 -4.09 23.27 6.94
CA GLN A 326 -4.52 24.05 8.10
C GLN A 326 -5.47 23.27 9.01
N ALA A 327 -6.36 22.48 8.44
CA ALA A 327 -7.25 21.62 9.22
C ALA A 327 -6.49 20.60 10.08
N ARG A 328 -5.23 20.28 9.71
CA ARG A 328 -4.34 19.34 10.42
C ARG A 328 -3.29 20.04 11.28
N SER A 329 -3.16 21.36 11.21
CA SER A 329 -2.18 22.13 11.99
C SER A 329 -2.49 22.18 13.49
N ARG A 330 -3.74 21.91 13.91
CA ARG A 330 -4.09 21.77 15.31
C ARG A 330 -3.45 20.49 15.85
N ARG A 331 -2.70 20.61 16.96
CA ARG A 331 -2.21 19.43 17.68
C ARG A 331 -3.42 18.60 18.04
N PHE A 332 -3.42 17.35 17.65
CA PHE A 332 -4.38 16.39 18.13
C PHE A 332 -4.01 16.14 19.60
N GLU A 333 -4.81 16.65 20.54
CA GLU A 333 -4.67 16.34 21.95
C GLU A 333 -5.22 14.92 22.14
N ASP A 334 -4.34 13.94 21.96
CA ASP A 334 -4.63 12.59 22.38
C ASP A 334 -4.57 12.58 23.90
N ASP A 335 -5.66 12.21 24.56
CA ASP A 335 -5.68 12.06 26.01
C ASP A 335 -4.74 10.89 26.38
N PRO A 336 -3.55 11.18 26.97
CA PRO A 336 -2.58 10.13 27.26
C PRO A 336 -3.08 9.16 28.34
N SER A 337 -4.17 9.49 29.04
CA SER A 337 -4.80 8.65 30.08
C SER A 337 -5.77 7.62 29.49
N ARG A 338 -6.17 7.75 28.21
CA ARG A 338 -6.98 6.72 27.55
C ARG A 338 -6.10 5.53 27.24
N PRO A 339 -6.48 4.32 27.71
CA PRO A 339 -5.77 3.13 27.29
C PRO A 339 -5.78 3.08 25.77
N GLU A 340 -4.61 3.01 25.15
CA GLU A 340 -4.50 2.74 23.72
C GLU A 340 -5.23 1.45 23.43
N GLN A 341 -6.03 1.46 22.40
CA GLN A 341 -6.55 0.23 21.88
C GLN A 341 -5.34 -0.60 21.51
N ASP A 342 -5.20 -1.80 22.08
CA ASP A 342 -4.07 -2.67 21.79
C ASP A 342 -4.09 -3.02 20.30
N GLY A 343 -3.33 -2.25 19.51
CA GLY A 343 -3.26 -2.38 18.08
C GLY A 343 -2.76 -3.76 17.67
N ALA A 344 -1.79 -4.29 18.41
CA ALA A 344 -1.24 -5.61 18.14
C ALA A 344 -2.29 -6.71 18.37
N ALA A 345 -3.08 -6.65 19.44
CA ALA A 345 -4.19 -7.60 19.67
C ALA A 345 -5.26 -7.47 18.59
N LEU A 346 -5.56 -6.24 18.13
CA LEU A 346 -6.50 -6.00 17.04
C LEU A 346 -5.98 -6.61 15.71
N ALA A 347 -4.71 -6.38 15.37
CA ALA A 347 -4.09 -6.95 14.18
C ALA A 347 -4.10 -8.49 14.22
N MET A 348 -3.78 -9.10 15.37
CA MET A 348 -3.84 -10.53 15.57
C MET A 348 -5.28 -11.07 15.45
N ALA A 349 -6.28 -10.40 16.02
CA ALA A 349 -7.68 -10.80 15.89
C ALA A 349 -8.16 -10.80 14.43
N MET A 350 -7.78 -9.76 13.65
CA MET A 350 -8.05 -9.69 12.22
C MET A 350 -7.40 -10.85 11.46
N ALA A 351 -6.10 -11.06 11.70
CA ALA A 351 -5.32 -12.10 11.04
C ALA A 351 -5.88 -13.49 11.35
N THR A 352 -6.20 -13.79 12.61
CA THR A 352 -6.77 -15.07 13.05
C THR A 352 -8.09 -15.36 12.34
N ARG A 353 -8.98 -14.37 12.24
CA ARG A 353 -10.27 -14.54 11.56
C ARG A 353 -10.15 -14.62 10.04
N ALA A 354 -9.07 -14.09 9.47
CA ALA A 354 -8.80 -14.15 8.04
C ALA A 354 -8.23 -15.49 7.59
N VAL A 355 -7.67 -16.30 8.51
CA VAL A 355 -7.08 -17.59 8.12
C VAL A 355 -8.08 -18.45 7.38
N THR A 356 -7.74 -18.82 6.16
CA THR A 356 -8.60 -19.58 5.25
C THR A 356 -7.93 -20.86 4.79
N LEU A 357 -8.61 -21.98 5.01
CA LEU A 357 -8.25 -23.27 4.41
C LEU A 357 -8.76 -23.29 2.96
N LEU A 358 -7.84 -23.28 2.00
CA LEU A 358 -8.14 -23.19 0.57
C LEU A 358 -8.25 -24.56 -0.10
N ALA A 359 -7.44 -25.52 0.37
CA ALA A 359 -7.48 -26.91 -0.09
C ALA A 359 -7.29 -27.86 1.09
N PRO A 360 -8.06 -28.97 1.15
CA PRO A 360 -7.91 -29.96 2.22
C PRO A 360 -6.57 -30.70 2.07
N GLY A 361 -5.90 -30.93 3.20
CA GLY A 361 -4.68 -31.71 3.25
C GLY A 361 -4.92 -33.23 3.24
N PRO A 362 -3.83 -34.01 3.28
CA PRO A 362 -3.92 -35.45 3.38
C PRO A 362 -4.49 -35.87 4.74
N ALA A 363 -5.19 -36.99 4.77
CA ALA A 363 -5.76 -37.51 6.00
C ALA A 363 -4.65 -37.69 7.08
N GLY A 364 -4.91 -37.22 8.28
CA GLY A 364 -4.01 -37.28 9.40
C GLY A 364 -2.79 -36.34 9.34
N PHE A 365 -2.85 -35.28 8.54
CA PHE A 365 -1.79 -34.27 8.47
C PHE A 365 -1.40 -33.74 9.88
N ALA A 366 -2.39 -33.38 10.70
CA ALA A 366 -2.14 -32.91 12.06
C ALA A 366 -1.34 -33.89 12.93
N ARG A 367 -1.59 -35.20 12.81
CA ARG A 367 -0.83 -36.22 13.56
C ARG A 367 0.62 -36.28 13.12
N ARG A 368 0.92 -35.97 11.86
CA ARG A 368 2.30 -35.98 11.33
C ARG A 368 3.12 -34.78 11.82
N LEU A 369 2.47 -33.73 12.27
CA LEU A 369 3.13 -32.57 12.90
C LEU A 369 3.75 -32.88 14.26
N ASN A 370 3.40 -34.03 14.87
CA ASN A 370 4.04 -34.53 16.08
C ASN A 370 5.39 -35.29 15.81
N GLY A 371 5.72 -35.52 14.54
CA GLY A 371 6.97 -36.12 14.11
C GLY A 371 8.02 -35.11 13.69
N ASN A 372 8.89 -35.52 12.76
CA ASN A 372 9.85 -34.59 12.15
C ASN A 372 9.14 -33.66 11.13
N VAL A 373 9.23 -32.35 11.35
CA VAL A 373 8.57 -31.34 10.52
C VAL A 373 9.59 -30.47 9.81
N ALA A 374 9.66 -30.60 8.49
CA ALA A 374 10.46 -29.72 7.66
C ALA A 374 9.67 -28.41 7.36
N VAL A 375 10.27 -27.26 7.63
CA VAL A 375 9.70 -25.94 7.30
C VAL A 375 10.58 -25.24 6.27
N VAL A 376 10.04 -25.00 5.09
CA VAL A 376 10.69 -24.23 4.02
C VAL A 376 10.14 -22.81 4.02
N PHE A 377 11.03 -21.84 4.25
CA PHE A 377 10.63 -20.45 4.45
C PHE A 377 11.49 -19.50 3.61
N PRO A 378 10.89 -18.46 2.96
CA PRO A 378 11.64 -17.49 2.19
C PRO A 378 12.45 -16.57 3.11
N ARG A 379 13.66 -16.17 2.70
CA ARG A 379 14.46 -15.16 3.41
C ARG A 379 13.82 -13.78 3.26
N PHE A 380 13.22 -13.28 4.32
CA PHE A 380 12.65 -11.93 4.36
C PHE A 380 13.72 -10.85 4.42
N SER A 381 14.93 -11.18 4.88
CA SER A 381 16.10 -10.32 4.75
C SER A 381 16.38 -9.90 3.28
N ASP A 382 16.10 -10.78 2.30
CA ASP A 382 16.20 -10.44 0.87
C ASP A 382 15.13 -9.39 0.44
N LEU A 383 13.96 -9.41 1.07
CA LEU A 383 12.88 -8.43 0.83
C LEU A 383 13.13 -7.10 1.51
N ALA A 384 13.86 -7.07 2.61
CA ALA A 384 14.11 -5.86 3.41
C ALA A 384 14.83 -4.76 2.61
N ALA A 385 15.54 -5.12 1.53
CA ALA A 385 16.10 -4.16 0.59
C ALA A 385 15.01 -3.44 -0.25
N ARG A 386 13.86 -4.08 -0.49
CA ARG A 386 12.82 -3.60 -1.42
C ARG A 386 11.59 -3.05 -0.70
N ILE A 387 11.18 -3.65 0.41
CA ILE A 387 10.00 -3.28 1.19
C ILE A 387 10.32 -3.21 2.68
N THR A 388 9.45 -2.56 3.45
CA THR A 388 9.57 -2.57 4.93
C THR A 388 9.18 -3.94 5.46
N ILE A 389 10.07 -4.57 6.22
CA ILE A 389 9.85 -5.82 6.95
C ILE A 389 9.92 -5.53 8.45
N GLU A 390 9.08 -6.19 9.25
CA GLU A 390 9.15 -6.11 10.71
C GLU A 390 10.50 -6.64 11.20
N PRO A 391 11.16 -5.95 12.15
CA PRO A 391 12.48 -6.35 12.62
C PRO A 391 12.56 -7.78 13.14
N GLU A 392 11.48 -8.27 13.73
CA GLU A 392 11.37 -9.61 14.30
C GLU A 392 11.38 -10.71 13.22
N LEU A 393 11.04 -10.36 11.97
CA LEU A 393 11.04 -11.29 10.84
C LEU A 393 12.38 -11.32 10.08
N ILE A 394 13.37 -10.51 10.48
CA ILE A 394 14.70 -10.51 9.84
C ILE A 394 15.59 -11.67 10.37
N ASP A 395 15.38 -12.09 11.62
CA ASP A 395 15.91 -13.37 12.13
C ASP A 395 14.86 -14.47 11.88
N GLU A 396 14.78 -14.93 10.64
CA GLU A 396 13.75 -15.87 10.21
C GLU A 396 13.77 -17.17 11.03
N LYS A 397 14.97 -17.73 11.33
CA LYS A 397 15.10 -18.97 12.11
C LYS A 397 14.67 -18.78 13.56
N GLY A 398 15.11 -17.70 14.19
CA GLY A 398 14.70 -17.36 15.56
C GLY A 398 13.20 -17.12 15.66
N TYR A 399 12.62 -16.38 14.71
CA TYR A 399 11.18 -16.19 14.63
C TYR A 399 10.41 -17.51 14.49
N LEU A 400 10.79 -18.36 13.52
CA LEU A 400 10.09 -19.63 13.28
C LEU A 400 10.18 -20.57 14.47
N ALA A 401 11.35 -20.67 15.11
CA ALA A 401 11.53 -21.49 16.31
C ALA A 401 10.57 -21.05 17.43
N GLN A 402 10.44 -19.74 17.66
CA GLN A 402 9.51 -19.19 18.67
C GLN A 402 8.05 -19.41 18.28
N ALA A 403 7.66 -19.10 17.04
CA ALA A 403 6.29 -19.20 16.57
C ALA A 403 5.79 -20.67 16.59
N PHE A 404 6.59 -21.63 16.09
CA PHE A 404 6.23 -23.04 16.11
C PHE A 404 6.24 -23.67 17.51
N ALA A 405 7.08 -23.16 18.42
CA ALA A 405 7.07 -23.61 19.83
C ALA A 405 5.71 -23.33 20.51
N THR A 406 4.98 -22.29 20.11
CA THR A 406 3.64 -21.98 20.65
C THR A 406 2.60 -23.07 20.36
N VAL A 407 2.86 -23.90 19.35
CA VAL A 407 2.01 -25.03 18.95
C VAL A 407 2.69 -26.39 19.18
N GLY A 408 3.79 -26.42 19.94
CA GLY A 408 4.49 -27.64 20.34
C GLY A 408 5.31 -28.31 19.24
N ILE A 409 5.63 -27.59 18.16
CA ILE A 409 6.41 -28.12 17.03
C ILE A 409 7.84 -27.57 17.10
N VAL A 410 8.84 -28.46 16.88
CA VAL A 410 10.24 -28.09 16.67
C VAL A 410 10.55 -28.23 15.19
N PRO A 411 10.62 -27.12 14.41
CA PRO A 411 10.79 -27.21 12.97
C PRO A 411 12.25 -27.47 12.58
N ASP A 412 12.48 -28.35 11.60
CA ASP A 412 13.70 -28.33 10.82
C ASP A 412 13.59 -27.32 9.70
N THR A 413 14.28 -26.18 9.84
CA THR A 413 14.07 -25.01 9.01
C THR A 413 15.09 -24.89 7.90
N THR A 414 14.62 -24.94 6.65
CA THR A 414 15.36 -24.61 5.42
C THR A 414 14.96 -23.23 4.93
N LEU A 415 15.91 -22.29 4.88
CA LEU A 415 15.70 -20.97 4.29
C LEU A 415 16.06 -20.99 2.80
N VAL A 416 15.18 -20.39 1.99
CA VAL A 416 15.37 -20.23 0.54
C VAL A 416 15.29 -18.76 0.14
N GLY A 417 15.90 -18.36 -0.97
CA GLY A 417 15.75 -17.01 -1.51
C GLY A 417 14.29 -16.69 -1.87
N ILE A 418 13.96 -15.42 -2.02
CA ILE A 418 12.66 -15.00 -2.58
C ILE A 418 12.51 -15.52 -4.02
N GLU A 419 13.60 -15.64 -4.74
CA GLU A 419 13.75 -16.33 -5.99
C GLU A 419 14.77 -17.48 -5.76
N PRO A 420 14.30 -18.67 -5.29
CA PRO A 420 15.20 -19.74 -4.88
C PRO A 420 16.12 -20.21 -6.01
N LEU A 421 17.37 -20.45 -5.65
CA LEU A 421 18.36 -21.04 -6.55
C LEU A 421 18.14 -22.56 -6.69
N PRO A 422 18.60 -23.21 -7.78
CA PRO A 422 18.44 -24.67 -7.96
C PRO A 422 18.97 -25.51 -6.79
N ALA A 423 20.09 -25.15 -6.20
CA ALA A 423 20.66 -25.85 -5.03
C ALA A 423 19.80 -25.68 -3.78
N GLU A 424 19.13 -24.53 -3.59
CA GLU A 424 18.21 -24.29 -2.48
C GLU A 424 16.92 -25.10 -2.66
N ILE A 425 16.43 -25.22 -3.90
CA ILE A 425 15.25 -26.03 -4.24
C ILE A 425 15.55 -27.51 -3.93
N GLU A 426 16.70 -28.02 -4.32
CA GLU A 426 17.09 -29.41 -4.08
C GLU A 426 17.24 -29.70 -2.56
N ALA A 427 17.91 -28.81 -1.82
CA ALA A 427 18.05 -28.95 -0.36
C ALA A 427 16.68 -28.93 0.36
N ALA A 428 15.76 -28.05 -0.06
CA ALA A 428 14.40 -27.99 0.47
C ALA A 428 13.59 -29.25 0.17
N ALA A 429 13.76 -29.81 -1.05
CA ALA A 429 13.10 -31.05 -1.47
C ALA A 429 13.65 -32.28 -0.72
N ASP A 430 14.97 -32.35 -0.43
CA ASP A 430 15.58 -33.38 0.38
C ASP A 430 15.07 -33.35 1.83
N ALA A 431 15.02 -32.17 2.44
CA ALA A 431 14.44 -31.97 3.77
C ALA A 431 12.97 -32.44 3.82
N ALA A 432 12.18 -32.05 2.84
CA ALA A 432 10.77 -32.45 2.75
C ALA A 432 10.57 -33.96 2.54
N ALA A 433 11.49 -34.65 1.82
CA ALA A 433 11.41 -36.08 1.54
C ALA A 433 11.65 -36.94 2.79
N THR A 434 12.50 -36.47 3.71
CA THR A 434 12.86 -37.20 4.94
C THR A 434 11.92 -36.93 6.10
N ALA A 435 11.19 -35.80 6.08
CA ALA A 435 10.26 -35.41 7.12
C ALA A 435 8.94 -36.21 7.10
N ASP A 436 8.25 -36.27 8.25
CA ASP A 436 6.89 -36.82 8.35
C ASP A 436 5.84 -35.88 7.78
N ALA A 437 6.10 -34.57 7.90
CA ALA A 437 5.33 -33.52 7.27
C ALA A 437 6.26 -32.36 6.81
N ALA A 438 5.89 -31.71 5.71
CA ALA A 438 6.56 -30.50 5.24
C ALA A 438 5.58 -29.33 5.20
N ILE A 439 6.05 -28.13 5.57
CA ILE A 439 5.30 -26.86 5.48
C ILE A 439 6.11 -25.91 4.61
N LEU A 440 5.56 -25.55 3.46
CA LEU A 440 6.14 -24.57 2.55
C LEU A 440 5.44 -23.23 2.71
N PHE A 441 6.17 -22.18 3.08
CA PHE A 441 5.72 -20.80 2.97
C PHE A 441 6.05 -20.27 1.57
N LEU A 442 5.05 -20.21 0.70
CA LEU A 442 5.23 -19.93 -0.73
C LEU A 442 5.03 -18.45 -1.04
N TYR A 443 6.02 -17.83 -1.68
CA TYR A 443 6.03 -16.40 -1.98
C TYR A 443 5.61 -16.06 -3.42
N ASP A 444 4.55 -16.48 -3.99
CA ASP A 444 4.08 -16.14 -5.34
C ASP A 444 4.74 -16.93 -6.48
N ALA A 445 4.24 -18.12 -6.69
CA ALA A 445 4.69 -19.00 -7.77
C ALA A 445 4.13 -18.62 -9.17
N ASN A 446 3.12 -17.75 -9.23
CA ASN A 446 2.64 -17.19 -10.50
C ASN A 446 3.59 -16.11 -11.03
N LEU A 447 4.24 -15.34 -10.14
CA LEU A 447 5.16 -14.27 -10.54
C LEU A 447 6.59 -14.81 -10.76
N TYR A 448 7.05 -15.77 -9.93
CA TYR A 448 8.42 -16.25 -9.93
C TYR A 448 8.50 -17.71 -10.33
N ALA A 449 9.09 -17.99 -11.49
CA ALA A 449 9.26 -19.37 -12.01
C ALA A 449 10.05 -20.29 -11.06
N SER A 450 11.01 -19.73 -10.31
CA SER A 450 11.79 -20.48 -9.31
C SER A 450 10.93 -20.94 -8.12
N ASN A 451 9.96 -20.12 -7.68
CA ASN A 451 8.99 -20.52 -6.65
C ASN A 451 8.03 -21.60 -7.17
N ARG A 452 7.70 -21.56 -8.47
CA ARG A 452 6.95 -22.64 -9.11
C ARG A 452 7.76 -23.94 -9.10
N ALA A 453 9.03 -23.89 -9.46
CA ALA A 453 9.93 -25.06 -9.43
C ALA A 453 10.09 -25.62 -8.00
N LEU A 454 10.22 -24.74 -7.00
CA LEU A 454 10.25 -25.15 -5.59
C LEU A 454 8.96 -25.88 -5.17
N LEU A 455 7.79 -25.32 -5.50
CA LEU A 455 6.50 -25.96 -5.22
C LEU A 455 6.40 -27.34 -5.88
N ASP A 456 6.76 -27.44 -7.16
CA ASP A 456 6.68 -28.70 -7.92
C ASP A 456 7.63 -29.77 -7.35
N ALA A 457 8.85 -29.39 -6.91
CA ALA A 457 9.80 -30.29 -6.27
C ALA A 457 9.30 -30.83 -4.93
N LEU A 458 8.73 -29.96 -4.07
CA LEU A 458 8.17 -30.40 -2.79
C LEU A 458 6.92 -31.26 -2.98
N GLN A 459 6.05 -30.92 -3.93
CA GLN A 459 4.87 -31.72 -4.28
C GLN A 459 5.23 -33.13 -4.83
N ALA A 460 6.42 -33.28 -5.38
CA ALA A 460 6.88 -34.58 -5.88
C ALA A 460 7.51 -35.46 -4.80
N ARG A 461 8.09 -34.88 -3.74
CA ARG A 461 8.96 -35.58 -2.79
C ARG A 461 8.44 -35.65 -1.35
N ALA A 462 7.64 -34.68 -0.92
CA ALA A 462 7.11 -34.66 0.45
C ALA A 462 6.06 -35.73 0.68
N ARG A 463 6.16 -36.42 1.85
CA ARG A 463 5.17 -37.44 2.28
C ARG A 463 3.81 -36.85 2.63
N ALA A 464 3.81 -35.65 3.19
CA ALA A 464 2.64 -34.84 3.46
C ALA A 464 3.06 -33.38 3.39
N LEU A 465 2.32 -32.56 2.62
CA LEU A 465 2.67 -31.18 2.36
C LEU A 465 1.53 -30.23 2.72
N ALA A 466 1.87 -29.18 3.46
CA ALA A 466 1.07 -27.98 3.60
C ALA A 466 1.76 -26.80 2.89
N VAL A 467 1.00 -26.01 2.17
CA VAL A 467 1.48 -24.79 1.51
C VAL A 467 0.75 -23.59 2.08
N VAL A 468 1.51 -22.70 2.69
CA VAL A 468 1.05 -21.40 3.18
C VAL A 468 1.28 -20.36 2.08
N LEU A 469 0.20 -19.81 1.52
CA LEU A 469 0.26 -18.78 0.47
C LEU A 469 0.46 -17.41 1.12
N LEU A 470 1.63 -16.80 0.92
CA LEU A 470 2.06 -15.57 1.59
C LEU A 470 1.57 -14.28 0.91
N ARG A 471 1.09 -14.37 -0.33
CA ARG A 471 0.56 -13.26 -1.09
C ARG A 471 -0.84 -13.56 -1.59
N ASP A 472 -1.07 -13.27 -2.85
CA ASP A 472 -2.34 -13.52 -3.51
C ASP A 472 -2.66 -15.02 -3.53
N PRO A 473 -3.91 -15.42 -3.24
CA PRO A 473 -4.27 -16.83 -3.14
C PRO A 473 -4.37 -17.56 -4.49
N TYR A 474 -3.86 -16.97 -5.57
CA TYR A 474 -3.95 -17.54 -6.92
C TYR A 474 -3.11 -18.79 -7.12
N ASP A 475 -2.02 -18.92 -6.35
CA ASP A 475 -1.15 -20.11 -6.36
C ASP A 475 -1.88 -21.40 -5.92
N ILE A 476 -3.09 -21.27 -5.35
CA ILE A 476 -3.94 -22.43 -5.04
C ILE A 476 -4.22 -23.30 -6.26
N ALA A 477 -4.30 -22.68 -7.46
CA ALA A 477 -4.52 -23.39 -8.71
C ALA A 477 -3.33 -24.30 -9.12
N LEU A 478 -2.19 -24.17 -8.47
CA LEU A 478 -0.97 -24.91 -8.71
C LEU A 478 -0.81 -26.11 -7.76
N LEU A 479 -1.64 -26.22 -6.72
CA LEU A 479 -1.58 -27.30 -5.76
C LEU A 479 -2.19 -28.59 -6.32
N LYS A 480 -1.46 -29.69 -6.12
CA LYS A 480 -1.97 -31.02 -6.46
C LYS A 480 -3.02 -31.48 -5.43
N PRO A 481 -3.94 -32.39 -5.83
CA PRO A 481 -4.85 -33.03 -4.89
C PRO A 481 -4.11 -33.65 -3.70
N GLY A 482 -4.62 -33.44 -2.49
CA GLY A 482 -3.99 -33.94 -1.26
C GLY A 482 -2.91 -33.03 -0.65
N VAL A 483 -2.62 -31.89 -1.25
CA VAL A 483 -1.77 -30.85 -0.65
C VAL A 483 -2.67 -29.88 0.12
N LEU A 484 -2.37 -29.66 1.41
CA LEU A 484 -3.07 -28.65 2.22
C LEU A 484 -2.70 -27.26 1.75
N GLY A 485 -3.70 -26.47 1.37
CA GLY A 485 -3.52 -25.07 1.01
C GLY A 485 -4.14 -24.15 2.06
N ILE A 486 -3.36 -23.22 2.63
CA ILE A 486 -3.81 -22.29 3.66
C ILE A 486 -3.24 -20.90 3.43
N THR A 487 -3.96 -19.85 3.85
CA THR A 487 -3.49 -18.46 3.77
C THR A 487 -4.06 -17.61 4.90
N ALA A 488 -3.38 -16.53 5.25
CA ALA A 488 -3.91 -15.38 5.96
C ALA A 488 -3.84 -14.10 5.08
N TYR A 489 -3.67 -14.28 3.76
CA TYR A 489 -3.62 -13.21 2.75
C TYR A 489 -2.51 -12.19 3.00
N GLY A 490 -1.32 -12.64 3.36
CA GLY A 490 -0.16 -11.79 3.59
C GLY A 490 0.93 -12.49 4.38
N PHE A 491 1.99 -11.73 4.68
CA PHE A 491 3.19 -12.24 5.34
C PHE A 491 3.63 -11.41 6.55
N ARG A 492 2.75 -10.55 7.08
CA ARG A 492 3.04 -9.82 8.31
C ARG A 492 3.07 -10.77 9.50
N ARG A 493 3.84 -10.42 10.53
CA ARG A 493 3.99 -11.26 11.71
C ARG A 493 2.66 -11.79 12.23
N CYS A 494 1.67 -10.92 12.41
CA CYS A 494 0.34 -11.33 12.88
C CYS A 494 -0.34 -12.37 11.95
N GLN A 495 -0.10 -12.30 10.63
CA GLN A 495 -0.66 -13.24 9.66
C GLN A 495 0.08 -14.59 9.70
N LEU A 496 1.41 -14.56 9.84
CA LEU A 496 2.23 -15.78 9.99
C LEU A 496 1.90 -16.50 11.29
N ASP A 497 1.85 -15.78 12.42
CA ASP A 497 1.49 -16.34 13.73
C ASP A 497 0.09 -16.97 13.70
N ALA A 498 -0.89 -16.31 13.06
CA ALA A 498 -2.24 -16.84 12.93
C ALA A 498 -2.31 -18.14 12.10
N VAL A 499 -1.56 -18.23 11.00
CA VAL A 499 -1.48 -19.44 10.18
C VAL A 499 -0.79 -20.58 10.94
N ILE A 500 0.33 -20.31 11.62
CA ILE A 500 1.05 -21.30 12.42
C ILE A 500 0.15 -21.86 13.53
N ALA A 501 -0.55 -20.95 14.26
CA ALA A 501 -1.51 -21.37 15.28
C ALA A 501 -2.65 -22.25 14.71
N ARG A 502 -3.12 -21.94 13.51
CA ARG A 502 -4.17 -22.73 12.83
C ARG A 502 -3.66 -24.09 12.39
N LEU A 503 -2.42 -24.19 11.89
CA LEU A 503 -1.80 -25.47 11.49
C LEU A 503 -1.64 -26.41 12.68
N GLY A 504 -1.23 -25.90 13.84
CA GLY A 504 -1.11 -26.70 15.07
C GLY A 504 -2.44 -27.26 15.61
N ASN A 505 -3.57 -26.69 15.16
CA ASN A 505 -4.94 -27.08 15.55
C ASN A 505 -5.72 -27.75 14.40
N CYS A 506 -5.05 -28.21 13.35
CA CYS A 506 -5.69 -28.83 12.17
C CYS A 506 -6.03 -30.33 12.36
#